data_bc1dd60355af5fbf0a577faeb502552b
#
_entry.id   bc1dd60355af5fbf0a577faeb502552b
#
_cell.length_a   1.000
_cell.length_b   1.000
_cell.length_c   1.000
_cell.angle_alpha   90.00
_cell.angle_beta   90.00
_cell.angle_gamma   90.00
#
_symmetry.space_group_name_H-M   'P 1'
#
loop_
_entity.id
_entity.type
_entity.pdbx_description
1 polymer ?
#
loop_
_entity_poly.entity_id
_entity_poly.type
_entity_poly.pdbx_seq_one_letter_code
_entity_poly.pdbx_strand_id
1 'polypeptide(L)'
;MAKQQSTLEGMAIGKVDTHFWKGKRVFITGHTGFKGSWLSLWLQQMGAEVKGFSLTPPTNPSLFVEAKVAQQMQSEIGDIRDFSKLSQSIRSFNPDILLHLAAQPLVRLSYKEPIETYSTNVMGTVNVLEASRYASHLKAIVVITTDKCYENREWEWGYRENEPMGGHDPYSNSKGCAELVVSAYQRSFFHTPDTAAVASARAGNVIGGGDWAEDRLIPDILRAFEKQQSVIIRNPLSTRPWQHVLEPLSGYLVLAQRLWQDGKAFAEGWNFGPKDDDCQPVQWILDKMVHFWGDGAHYEIDKSEQPHEANFLKLDCSKAAMRLKWHPKWRLEQTLERIVHWHRAWLEGADMQAKCLQEIEKYNN
;
A
#
# COMPACT_ATOMS: atom_id res chain seq x y z
N MET A 1 -2.05 9.34 40.25
CA MET A 1 -1.63 8.33 39.26
C MET A 1 -2.73 7.34 38.80
N ALA A 2 -3.93 7.32 39.40
CA ALA A 2 -4.99 6.35 39.07
C ALA A 2 -6.04 6.83 38.03
N LYS A 3 -6.02 8.09 37.59
CA LYS A 3 -7.01 8.65 36.63
C LYS A 3 -6.58 8.61 35.16
N GLN A 4 -5.32 8.26 34.87
CA GLN A 4 -4.82 8.11 33.50
C GLN A 4 -4.91 6.69 32.95
N GLN A 5 -5.15 5.68 33.78
CA GLN A 5 -5.30 4.29 33.35
C GLN A 5 -6.70 3.93 32.83
N SER A 6 -7.76 4.65 33.22
CA SER A 6 -9.14 4.30 32.83
C SER A 6 -9.55 4.76 31.44
N THR A 7 -8.77 5.60 30.76
CA THR A 7 -9.06 6.06 29.38
C THR A 7 -8.43 5.16 28.30
N LEU A 8 -7.56 4.23 28.67
CA LEU A 8 -6.88 3.32 27.74
C LEU A 8 -7.62 1.97 27.53
N GLU A 9 -8.58 1.63 28.38
CA GLU A 9 -9.32 0.36 28.31
C GLU A 9 -10.40 0.30 27.22
N GLY A 10 -10.73 1.41 26.57
CA GLY A 10 -11.72 1.48 25.48
C GLY A 10 -11.14 1.51 24.06
N MET A 11 -9.82 1.60 23.91
CA MET A 11 -9.19 1.64 22.58
C MET A 11 -8.90 0.24 22.08
N ALA A 12 -9.50 -0.13 20.96
CA ALA A 12 -9.20 -1.38 20.24
C ALA A 12 -7.76 -1.34 19.70
N ILE A 13 -6.77 -1.63 20.57
CA ILE A 13 -5.34 -1.64 20.22
C ILE A 13 -5.13 -2.66 19.11
N GLY A 14 -4.50 -2.23 18.00
CA GLY A 14 -4.20 -3.09 16.85
C GLY A 14 -5.29 -3.19 15.79
N LYS A 15 -6.43 -2.53 16.00
CA LYS A 15 -7.53 -2.43 15.03
C LYS A 15 -7.69 -0.98 14.55
N VAL A 16 -8.22 -0.82 13.34
CA VAL A 16 -8.60 0.49 12.82
C VAL A 16 -9.78 1.02 13.64
N ASP A 17 -9.59 2.17 14.29
CA ASP A 17 -10.63 2.80 15.11
C ASP A 17 -11.46 3.78 14.26
N THR A 18 -12.65 3.37 13.87
CA THR A 18 -13.57 4.19 13.05
C THR A 18 -13.94 5.52 13.72
N HIS A 19 -14.02 5.56 15.06
CA HIS A 19 -14.33 6.80 15.78
C HIS A 19 -13.19 7.81 15.70
N PHE A 20 -11.94 7.35 15.72
CA PHE A 20 -10.77 8.22 15.55
C PHE A 20 -10.79 8.95 14.20
N TRP A 21 -11.16 8.23 13.11
CA TRP A 21 -11.10 8.76 11.75
C TRP A 21 -12.24 9.71 11.40
N LYS A 22 -13.36 9.66 12.11
CA LYS A 22 -14.51 10.53 11.86
C LYS A 22 -14.13 12.01 11.99
N GLY A 23 -14.35 12.77 10.92
CA GLY A 23 -14.04 14.20 10.83
C GLY A 23 -12.54 14.54 10.73
N LYS A 24 -11.62 13.54 10.64
CA LYS A 24 -10.21 13.81 10.36
C LYS A 24 -10.02 14.26 8.93
N ARG A 25 -9.20 15.28 8.74
CA ARG A 25 -8.80 15.79 7.42
C ARG A 25 -7.59 15.01 6.94
N VAL A 26 -7.79 14.15 5.95
CA VAL A 26 -6.77 13.24 5.45
C VAL A 26 -6.37 13.60 4.03
N PHE A 27 -5.09 13.92 3.82
CA PHE A 27 -4.52 14.17 2.50
C PHE A 27 -3.84 12.90 1.98
N ILE A 28 -4.21 12.45 0.77
CA ILE A 28 -3.67 11.25 0.15
C ILE A 28 -3.01 11.61 -1.17
N THR A 29 -1.73 11.30 -1.34
CA THR A 29 -1.13 11.30 -2.67
C THR A 29 -1.29 9.93 -3.32
N GLY A 30 -1.59 9.87 -4.62
CA GLY A 30 -1.77 8.61 -5.33
C GLY A 30 -3.15 7.95 -5.14
N HIS A 31 -4.17 8.74 -4.85
CA HIS A 31 -5.53 8.26 -4.59
C HIS A 31 -6.22 7.62 -5.81
N THR A 32 -5.76 7.89 -7.02
CA THR A 32 -6.29 7.30 -8.27
C THR A 32 -5.73 5.91 -8.57
N GLY A 33 -4.64 5.52 -7.88
CA GLY A 33 -4.03 4.21 -8.02
C GLY A 33 -4.76 3.13 -7.21
N PHE A 34 -4.40 1.86 -7.40
CA PHE A 34 -5.04 0.70 -6.78
C PHE A 34 -5.15 0.81 -5.25
N LYS A 35 -4.02 0.90 -4.53
CA LYS A 35 -4.03 1.03 -3.05
C LYS A 35 -4.68 2.33 -2.57
N GLY A 36 -4.44 3.43 -3.29
CA GLY A 36 -5.00 4.74 -2.94
C GLY A 36 -6.52 4.78 -3.06
N SER A 37 -7.09 4.09 -4.04
CA SER A 37 -8.54 3.98 -4.22
C SER A 37 -9.21 3.20 -3.07
N TRP A 38 -8.67 2.03 -2.70
CA TRP A 38 -9.14 1.27 -1.54
C TRP A 38 -9.04 2.06 -0.24
N LEU A 39 -7.92 2.75 -0.02
CA LEU A 39 -7.70 3.57 1.18
C LEU A 39 -8.68 4.74 1.24
N SER A 40 -8.91 5.41 0.11
CA SER A 40 -9.86 6.51 0.03
C SER A 40 -11.29 6.07 0.36
N LEU A 41 -11.73 4.93 -0.17
CA LEU A 41 -13.05 4.36 0.17
C LEU A 41 -13.16 4.03 1.65
N TRP A 42 -12.12 3.43 2.23
CA TRP A 42 -12.14 3.08 3.65
C TRP A 42 -12.22 4.30 4.55
N LEU A 43 -11.44 5.35 4.26
CA LEU A 43 -11.48 6.61 5.01
C LEU A 43 -12.83 7.33 4.87
N GLN A 44 -13.41 7.36 3.66
CA GLN A 44 -14.74 7.91 3.42
C GLN A 44 -15.81 7.15 4.22
N GLN A 45 -15.76 5.81 4.25
CA GLN A 45 -16.68 4.98 5.03
C GLN A 45 -16.60 5.28 6.53
N MET A 46 -15.41 5.62 7.04
CA MET A 46 -15.21 6.02 8.43
C MET A 46 -15.58 7.48 8.72
N GLY A 47 -16.02 8.24 7.72
CA GLY A 47 -16.43 9.63 7.87
C GLY A 47 -15.26 10.63 7.96
N ALA A 48 -14.09 10.30 7.42
CA ALA A 48 -13.00 11.24 7.25
C ALA A 48 -13.26 12.22 6.11
N GLU A 49 -12.75 13.44 6.22
CA GLU A 49 -12.68 14.41 5.13
C GLU A 49 -11.43 14.10 4.30
N VAL A 50 -11.62 13.58 3.09
CA VAL A 50 -10.51 13.12 2.26
C VAL A 50 -10.23 14.09 1.12
N LYS A 51 -8.97 14.50 0.96
CA LYS A 51 -8.46 15.13 -0.25
C LYS A 51 -7.36 14.30 -0.88
N GLY A 52 -7.53 13.99 -2.16
CA GLY A 52 -6.55 13.27 -2.96
C GLY A 52 -5.81 14.18 -3.94
N PHE A 53 -4.51 13.92 -4.13
CA PHE A 53 -3.66 14.57 -5.14
C PHE A 53 -2.87 13.51 -5.90
N SER A 54 -3.09 13.38 -7.20
CA SER A 54 -2.49 12.31 -8.02
C SER A 54 -2.55 12.64 -9.50
N LEU A 55 -1.78 11.94 -10.30
CA LEU A 55 -2.02 11.84 -11.75
C LEU A 55 -3.38 11.20 -12.02
N THR A 56 -3.83 11.24 -13.28
CA THR A 56 -5.00 10.49 -13.74
C THR A 56 -4.85 8.99 -13.46
N PRO A 57 -5.93 8.21 -13.36
CA PRO A 57 -5.86 6.77 -13.17
C PRO A 57 -4.88 6.10 -14.16
N PRO A 58 -3.98 5.22 -13.69
CA PRO A 58 -2.92 4.66 -14.52
C PRO A 58 -3.39 3.54 -15.47
N THR A 59 -4.62 3.07 -15.31
CA THR A 59 -5.21 1.96 -16.08
C THR A 59 -6.64 2.27 -16.50
N ASN A 60 -7.09 1.62 -17.56
CA ASN A 60 -8.49 1.59 -17.96
C ASN A 60 -8.87 0.13 -18.30
N PRO A 61 -9.76 -0.50 -17.49
CA PRO A 61 -10.46 0.06 -16.33
C PRO A 61 -9.54 0.39 -15.14
N SER A 62 -10.08 1.12 -14.15
CA SER A 62 -9.38 1.46 -12.92
C SER A 62 -10.33 1.41 -11.73
N LEU A 63 -9.86 0.97 -10.57
CA LEU A 63 -10.68 0.93 -9.36
C LEU A 63 -11.25 2.31 -9.01
N PHE A 64 -10.48 3.37 -9.24
CA PHE A 64 -10.91 4.75 -8.99
C PHE A 64 -12.20 5.10 -9.73
N VAL A 65 -12.33 4.66 -10.99
CA VAL A 65 -13.50 4.90 -11.83
C VAL A 65 -14.61 3.91 -11.49
N GLU A 66 -14.30 2.60 -11.51
CA GLU A 66 -15.27 1.52 -11.33
C GLU A 66 -15.99 1.58 -9.96
N ALA A 67 -15.26 1.93 -8.89
CA ALA A 67 -15.82 2.09 -7.56
C ALA A 67 -16.20 3.54 -7.21
N LYS A 68 -16.24 4.45 -8.21
CA LYS A 68 -16.70 5.85 -8.06
C LYS A 68 -16.03 6.57 -6.88
N VAL A 69 -14.74 6.36 -6.66
CA VAL A 69 -14.00 6.80 -5.47
C VAL A 69 -14.09 8.31 -5.23
N ALA A 70 -14.15 9.11 -6.31
CA ALA A 70 -14.18 10.56 -6.22
C ALA A 70 -15.48 11.15 -5.64
N GLN A 71 -16.57 10.38 -5.51
CA GLN A 71 -17.90 10.93 -5.20
C GLN A 71 -17.99 11.61 -3.83
N GLN A 72 -17.23 11.15 -2.84
CA GLN A 72 -17.28 11.65 -1.47
C GLN A 72 -15.93 12.19 -0.98
N MET A 73 -15.09 12.68 -1.90
CA MET A 73 -13.80 13.29 -1.57
C MET A 73 -13.48 14.46 -2.50
N GLN A 74 -12.52 15.29 -2.11
CA GLN A 74 -11.91 16.26 -3.01
C GLN A 74 -10.82 15.55 -3.82
N SER A 75 -11.04 15.36 -5.13
CA SER A 75 -10.05 14.73 -6.02
C SER A 75 -9.39 15.80 -6.88
N GLU A 76 -8.10 16.01 -6.70
CA GLU A 76 -7.29 16.95 -7.46
C GLU A 76 -6.27 16.21 -8.33
N ILE A 77 -6.29 16.47 -9.63
CA ILE A 77 -5.29 15.91 -10.56
C ILE A 77 -4.05 16.81 -10.57
N GLY A 78 -2.91 16.21 -10.22
CA GLY A 78 -1.62 16.90 -10.18
C GLY A 78 -0.45 15.94 -10.02
N ASP A 79 0.73 16.44 -10.34
CA ASP A 79 1.98 15.70 -10.23
C ASP A 79 2.71 16.10 -8.94
N ILE A 80 3.13 15.13 -8.13
CA ILE A 80 3.90 15.38 -6.90
C ILE A 80 5.28 16.03 -7.17
N ARG A 81 5.74 16.02 -8.42
CA ARG A 81 6.96 16.71 -8.86
C ARG A 81 6.73 18.22 -9.05
N ASP A 82 5.49 18.65 -9.25
CA ASP A 82 5.13 20.07 -9.22
C ASP A 82 4.98 20.53 -7.76
N PHE A 83 6.10 20.96 -7.18
CA PHE A 83 6.16 21.40 -5.79
C PHE A 83 5.19 22.55 -5.49
N SER A 84 5.04 23.50 -6.40
CA SER A 84 4.19 24.67 -6.20
C SER A 84 2.72 24.27 -6.06
N LYS A 85 2.22 23.46 -6.98
CA LYS A 85 0.84 22.96 -6.98
C LYS A 85 0.57 22.06 -5.78
N LEU A 86 1.49 21.12 -5.49
CA LEU A 86 1.40 20.22 -4.34
C LEU A 86 1.36 20.99 -3.02
N SER A 87 2.29 21.95 -2.83
CA SER A 87 2.37 22.77 -1.62
C SER A 87 1.11 23.63 -1.43
N GLN A 88 0.58 24.22 -2.49
CA GLN A 88 -0.68 24.96 -2.46
C GLN A 88 -1.84 24.04 -2.06
N SER A 89 -1.91 22.85 -2.64
CA SER A 89 -2.96 21.85 -2.36
C SER A 89 -2.94 21.40 -0.89
N ILE A 90 -1.77 21.08 -0.34
CA ILE A 90 -1.61 20.69 1.06
C ILE A 90 -1.98 21.84 1.99
N ARG A 91 -1.47 23.05 1.75
CA ARG A 91 -1.74 24.23 2.60
C ARG A 91 -3.21 24.62 2.60
N SER A 92 -3.86 24.64 1.44
CA SER A 92 -5.27 25.03 1.33
C SER A 92 -6.20 24.04 2.02
N PHE A 93 -5.87 22.76 1.97
CA PHE A 93 -6.61 21.71 2.68
C PHE A 93 -6.25 21.65 4.16
N ASN A 94 -5.00 21.94 4.54
CA ASN A 94 -4.47 21.93 5.90
C ASN A 94 -4.82 20.66 6.68
N PRO A 95 -4.32 19.48 6.28
CA PRO A 95 -4.71 18.18 6.79
C PRO A 95 -4.24 17.93 8.24
N ASP A 96 -4.94 17.04 8.95
CA ASP A 96 -4.49 16.42 10.21
C ASP A 96 -3.46 15.30 9.96
N ILE A 97 -3.68 14.53 8.89
CA ILE A 97 -2.91 13.34 8.54
C ILE A 97 -2.60 13.35 7.04
N LEU A 98 -1.38 12.96 6.67
CA LEU A 98 -0.95 12.79 5.29
C LEU A 98 -0.48 11.36 5.05
N LEU A 99 -1.02 10.73 3.99
CA LEU A 99 -0.65 9.38 3.54
C LEU A 99 -0.07 9.49 2.13
N HIS A 100 1.24 9.21 1.99
CA HIS A 100 1.95 9.36 0.72
C HIS A 100 2.07 8.01 0.00
N LEU A 101 1.19 7.78 -0.99
CA LEU A 101 1.16 6.55 -1.79
C LEU A 101 1.59 6.75 -3.24
N ALA A 102 1.66 8.01 -3.72
CA ALA A 102 2.06 8.28 -5.10
C ALA A 102 3.48 7.77 -5.38
N ALA A 103 3.62 6.96 -6.41
CA ALA A 103 4.89 6.40 -6.85
C ALA A 103 4.78 5.87 -8.29
N GLN A 104 5.90 5.72 -8.99
CA GLN A 104 6.04 4.81 -10.11
C GLN A 104 6.30 3.41 -9.52
N PRO A 105 5.36 2.43 -9.57
CA PRO A 105 5.45 1.19 -8.79
C PRO A 105 5.91 -0.04 -9.61
N LEU A 106 6.19 0.10 -10.90
CA LEU A 106 6.43 -1.01 -11.81
C LEU A 106 7.93 -1.23 -12.03
N VAL A 107 8.42 -2.41 -11.65
CA VAL A 107 9.84 -2.78 -11.78
C VAL A 107 10.29 -2.74 -13.23
N ARG A 108 9.54 -3.35 -14.16
CA ARG A 108 9.93 -3.37 -15.58
C ARG A 108 9.96 -1.98 -16.22
N LEU A 109 8.99 -1.13 -15.85
CA LEU A 109 8.98 0.26 -16.31
C LEU A 109 10.20 1.03 -15.79
N SER A 110 10.67 0.72 -14.56
CA SER A 110 11.85 1.40 -14.00
C SER A 110 13.13 1.16 -14.77
N TYR A 111 13.28 0.02 -15.46
CA TYR A 111 14.39 -0.22 -16.36
C TYR A 111 14.28 0.59 -17.66
N LYS A 112 13.06 0.83 -18.14
CA LYS A 112 12.81 1.63 -19.35
C LYS A 112 12.91 3.13 -19.05
N GLU A 113 12.42 3.54 -17.88
CA GLU A 113 12.26 4.94 -17.48
C GLU A 113 12.89 5.20 -16.10
N PRO A 114 14.22 5.01 -15.94
CA PRO A 114 14.86 5.17 -14.63
C PRO A 114 14.80 6.60 -14.10
N ILE A 115 14.98 7.61 -14.96
CA ILE A 115 14.91 9.03 -14.57
C ILE A 115 13.54 9.37 -14.02
N GLU A 116 12.48 8.95 -14.71
CA GLU A 116 11.10 9.13 -14.27
C GLU A 116 10.85 8.44 -12.93
N THR A 117 11.38 7.23 -12.75
CA THR A 117 11.26 6.45 -11.52
C THR A 117 11.91 7.18 -10.33
N TYR A 118 13.15 7.65 -10.46
CA TYR A 118 13.82 8.39 -9.39
C TYR A 118 13.19 9.76 -9.16
N SER A 119 12.83 10.48 -10.21
CA SER A 119 12.18 11.79 -10.10
C SER A 119 10.85 11.68 -9.34
N THR A 120 10.05 10.66 -9.64
CA THR A 120 8.77 10.44 -8.97
C THR A 120 8.98 9.92 -7.54
N ASN A 121 9.75 8.85 -7.37
CA ASN A 121 9.81 8.14 -6.09
C ASN A 121 10.69 8.84 -5.04
N VAL A 122 11.79 9.46 -5.46
CA VAL A 122 12.71 10.15 -4.56
C VAL A 122 12.36 11.62 -4.45
N MET A 123 12.40 12.36 -5.58
CA MET A 123 12.13 13.79 -5.55
C MET A 123 10.68 14.11 -5.22
N GLY A 124 9.73 13.28 -5.69
CA GLY A 124 8.32 13.40 -5.26
C GLY A 124 8.16 13.22 -3.75
N THR A 125 8.86 12.27 -3.12
CA THR A 125 8.88 12.12 -1.65
C THR A 125 9.49 13.33 -0.95
N VAL A 126 10.59 13.88 -1.48
CA VAL A 126 11.18 15.15 -0.99
C VAL A 126 10.15 16.27 -1.04
N ASN A 127 9.46 16.45 -2.16
CA ASN A 127 8.47 17.50 -2.34
C ASN A 127 7.29 17.36 -1.36
N VAL A 128 6.79 16.15 -1.15
CA VAL A 128 5.71 15.88 -0.19
C VAL A 128 6.14 16.23 1.23
N LEU A 129 7.31 15.79 1.66
CA LEU A 129 7.83 16.06 2.99
C LEU A 129 8.13 17.56 3.18
N GLU A 130 8.73 18.22 2.16
CA GLU A 130 9.02 19.65 2.22
C GLU A 130 7.72 20.49 2.30
N ALA A 131 6.72 20.19 1.46
CA ALA A 131 5.43 20.87 1.50
C ALA A 131 4.72 20.68 2.85
N SER A 132 4.91 19.50 3.48
CA SER A 132 4.32 19.14 4.77
C SER A 132 4.87 19.96 5.95
N ARG A 133 6.08 20.51 5.85
CA ARG A 133 6.67 21.38 6.89
C ARG A 133 5.86 22.64 7.16
N TYR A 134 5.06 23.06 6.19
CA TYR A 134 4.27 24.29 6.24
C TYR A 134 2.77 24.06 6.50
N ALA A 135 2.36 22.83 6.81
CA ALA A 135 0.98 22.49 7.17
C ALA A 135 0.79 22.53 8.69
N SER A 136 0.13 23.59 9.18
CA SER A 136 0.09 23.90 10.64
C SER A 136 -0.70 22.89 11.49
N HIS A 137 -1.67 22.16 10.92
CA HIS A 137 -2.48 21.19 11.64
C HIS A 137 -1.97 19.74 11.49
N LEU A 138 -0.99 19.53 10.63
CA LEU A 138 -0.49 18.20 10.31
C LEU A 138 0.26 17.59 11.51
N LYS A 139 -0.23 16.45 11.99
CA LYS A 139 0.34 15.72 13.12
C LYS A 139 0.99 14.40 12.75
N ALA A 140 0.54 13.75 11.68
CA ALA A 140 1.02 12.45 11.27
C ALA A 140 1.26 12.38 9.76
N ILE A 141 2.40 11.81 9.37
CA ILE A 141 2.75 11.52 7.97
C ILE A 141 3.17 10.05 7.88
N VAL A 142 2.55 9.29 6.96
CA VAL A 142 2.99 7.94 6.63
C VAL A 142 3.42 7.91 5.17
N VAL A 143 4.67 7.57 4.91
CA VAL A 143 5.24 7.40 3.57
C VAL A 143 5.25 5.91 3.23
N ILE A 144 4.53 5.53 2.18
CA ILE A 144 4.40 4.14 1.77
C ILE A 144 5.56 3.77 0.83
N THR A 145 6.33 2.79 1.26
CA THR A 145 7.43 2.22 0.50
C THR A 145 7.17 0.76 0.15
N THR A 146 8.16 -0.10 0.16
CA THR A 146 8.06 -1.50 -0.27
C THR A 146 9.01 -2.39 0.53
N ASP A 147 8.77 -3.70 0.55
CA ASP A 147 9.70 -4.72 1.01
C ASP A 147 11.00 -4.77 0.18
N LYS A 148 10.94 -4.33 -1.09
CA LYS A 148 12.07 -4.29 -2.02
C LYS A 148 13.08 -3.17 -1.73
N CYS A 149 12.84 -2.34 -0.70
CA CYS A 149 13.78 -1.31 -0.28
C CYS A 149 15.02 -1.86 0.44
N TYR A 150 14.98 -3.11 0.87
CA TYR A 150 16.09 -3.77 1.55
C TYR A 150 17.17 -4.26 0.58
N GLU A 151 18.41 -4.34 1.06
CA GLU A 151 19.48 -5.10 0.41
C GLU A 151 19.15 -6.58 0.47
N ASN A 152 18.60 -7.12 -0.63
CA ASN A 152 18.12 -8.50 -0.66
C ASN A 152 19.27 -9.51 -0.78
N ARG A 153 19.47 -10.31 0.25
CA ARG A 153 20.48 -11.39 0.34
C ARG A 153 19.89 -12.77 0.05
N GLU A 154 18.60 -12.84 -0.29
CA GLU A 154 17.89 -14.09 -0.59
C GLU A 154 18.00 -15.17 0.51
N TRP A 155 18.06 -14.74 1.76
CA TRP A 155 18.14 -15.64 2.91
C TRP A 155 16.76 -16.05 3.45
N GLU A 156 16.72 -17.04 4.37
CA GLU A 156 15.48 -17.63 4.87
C GLU A 156 14.71 -16.73 5.85
N TRP A 157 15.38 -15.74 6.44
CA TRP A 157 14.78 -14.85 7.46
C TRP A 157 14.05 -13.66 6.83
N GLY A 158 12.98 -13.24 7.49
CA GLY A 158 12.31 -11.98 7.16
C GLY A 158 13.19 -10.77 7.50
N TYR A 159 13.19 -9.76 6.60
CA TYR A 159 13.90 -8.50 6.83
C TYR A 159 13.25 -7.69 7.94
N ARG A 160 14.06 -7.20 8.87
CA ARG A 160 13.67 -6.30 9.96
C ARG A 160 13.88 -4.86 9.55
N GLU A 161 13.21 -3.95 10.25
CA GLU A 161 13.22 -2.53 9.90
C GLU A 161 14.59 -1.85 10.02
N ASN A 162 15.53 -2.43 10.76
CA ASN A 162 16.90 -1.96 10.92
C ASN A 162 17.91 -2.60 9.95
N GLU A 163 17.47 -3.48 9.04
CA GLU A 163 18.32 -4.07 8.02
C GLU A 163 18.72 -3.01 6.96
N PRO A 164 19.88 -3.20 6.29
CA PRO A 164 20.36 -2.26 5.29
C PRO A 164 19.37 -2.00 4.16
N MET A 165 19.26 -0.72 3.76
CA MET A 165 18.56 -0.34 2.54
C MET A 165 19.42 -0.63 1.32
N GLY A 166 18.79 -1.04 0.21
CA GLY A 166 19.46 -1.38 -1.03
C GLY A 166 18.49 -1.26 -2.21
N GLY A 167 18.39 -2.35 -2.95
CA GLY A 167 17.53 -2.47 -4.13
C GLY A 167 18.36 -2.61 -5.40
N HIS A 168 18.21 -3.76 -6.07
CA HIS A 168 18.99 -4.11 -7.23
C HIS A 168 18.52 -3.40 -8.51
N ASP A 169 17.21 -3.21 -8.66
CA ASP A 169 16.62 -2.51 -9.80
C ASP A 169 16.31 -1.04 -9.48
N PRO A 170 16.10 -0.17 -10.49
CA PRO A 170 15.86 1.26 -10.25
C PRO A 170 14.61 1.54 -9.39
N TYR A 171 13.54 0.74 -9.50
CA TYR A 171 12.37 0.88 -8.63
C TYR A 171 12.71 0.57 -7.18
N SER A 172 13.29 -0.60 -6.93
CA SER A 172 13.65 -1.07 -5.58
C SER A 172 14.62 -0.08 -4.93
N ASN A 173 15.66 0.34 -5.66
CA ASN A 173 16.63 1.33 -5.19
C ASN A 173 15.97 2.69 -4.91
N SER A 174 15.10 3.19 -5.78
CA SER A 174 14.38 4.45 -5.55
C SER A 174 13.54 4.43 -4.27
N LYS A 175 12.99 3.28 -3.91
CA LYS A 175 12.25 3.10 -2.65
C LYS A 175 13.18 3.05 -1.43
N GLY A 176 14.37 2.44 -1.55
CA GLY A 176 15.44 2.54 -0.55
C GLY A 176 15.89 3.98 -0.34
N CYS A 177 16.08 4.73 -1.43
CA CYS A 177 16.40 6.16 -1.36
C CYS A 177 15.28 6.97 -0.68
N ALA A 178 14.01 6.66 -0.95
CA ALA A 178 12.87 7.31 -0.29
C ALA A 178 12.88 7.04 1.24
N GLU A 179 13.25 5.84 1.69
CA GLU A 179 13.45 5.53 3.13
C GLU A 179 14.55 6.41 3.74
N LEU A 180 15.68 6.60 3.04
CA LEU A 180 16.76 7.47 3.49
C LEU A 180 16.32 8.94 3.54
N VAL A 181 15.53 9.40 2.57
CA VAL A 181 14.93 10.75 2.58
C VAL A 181 14.02 10.91 3.80
N VAL A 182 13.10 9.95 4.06
CA VAL A 182 12.23 9.97 5.24
C VAL A 182 13.06 10.08 6.51
N SER A 183 14.08 9.25 6.68
CA SER A 183 14.96 9.25 7.85
C SER A 183 15.71 10.58 8.02
N ALA A 184 16.17 11.20 6.92
CA ALA A 184 16.82 12.51 6.96
C ALA A 184 15.85 13.62 7.40
N TYR A 185 14.64 13.64 6.82
CA TYR A 185 13.61 14.63 7.18
C TYR A 185 13.10 14.48 8.62
N GLN A 186 12.93 13.25 9.12
CA GLN A 186 12.61 12.98 10.53
C GLN A 186 13.60 13.66 11.46
N ARG A 187 14.90 13.46 11.22
CA ARG A 187 15.98 13.95 12.10
C ARG A 187 16.26 15.45 11.95
N SER A 188 16.03 16.00 10.75
CA SER A 188 16.38 17.39 10.46
C SER A 188 15.25 18.38 10.69
N PHE A 189 13.99 17.99 10.38
CA PHE A 189 12.86 18.91 10.33
C PHE A 189 11.66 18.48 11.16
N PHE A 190 11.49 17.17 11.42
CA PHE A 190 10.34 16.62 12.13
C PHE A 190 10.74 15.97 13.46
N HIS A 191 11.74 16.49 14.16
CA HIS A 191 12.25 15.90 15.41
C HIS A 191 11.68 16.54 16.67
N THR A 192 11.13 17.76 16.59
CA THR A 192 10.58 18.48 17.76
C THR A 192 9.13 18.06 18.04
N PRO A 193 8.64 18.17 19.30
CA PRO A 193 7.29 17.75 19.68
C PRO A 193 6.16 18.48 18.94
N ASP A 194 6.38 19.70 18.50
CA ASP A 194 5.44 20.57 17.78
C ASP A 194 5.35 20.28 16.29
N THR A 195 6.25 19.50 15.73
CA THR A 195 6.23 19.09 14.33
C THR A 195 5.49 17.76 14.13
N ALA A 196 5.02 17.49 12.90
CA ALA A 196 4.37 16.23 12.55
C ALA A 196 5.27 15.02 12.84
N ALA A 197 4.71 13.91 13.31
CA ALA A 197 5.40 12.63 13.41
C ALA A 197 5.38 11.93 12.05
N VAL A 198 6.56 11.56 11.54
CA VAL A 198 6.73 10.94 10.22
C VAL A 198 7.14 9.50 10.41
N ALA A 199 6.55 8.57 9.64
CA ALA A 199 6.95 7.17 9.58
C ALA A 199 6.96 6.67 8.13
N SER A 200 7.74 5.64 7.84
CA SER A 200 7.62 4.86 6.61
C SER A 200 6.92 3.53 6.87
N ALA A 201 6.19 3.04 5.86
CA ALA A 201 5.45 1.78 5.92
C ALA A 201 5.80 0.92 4.70
N ARG A 202 6.41 -0.24 4.95
CA ARG A 202 6.91 -1.19 3.97
C ARG A 202 5.95 -2.34 3.84
N ALA A 203 5.56 -2.68 2.62
CA ALA A 203 4.70 -3.83 2.35
C ALA A 203 5.10 -4.50 1.03
N GLY A 204 5.10 -5.84 1.04
CA GLY A 204 5.34 -6.65 -0.16
C GLY A 204 4.04 -6.99 -0.88
N ASN A 205 4.15 -7.61 -2.00
CA ASN A 205 3.16 -8.18 -2.93
C ASN A 205 1.68 -8.04 -2.54
N VAL A 206 1.18 -6.82 -2.67
CA VAL A 206 -0.20 -6.46 -2.31
C VAL A 206 -1.12 -6.76 -3.48
N ILE A 207 -2.13 -7.61 -3.25
CA ILE A 207 -3.11 -8.07 -4.24
C ILE A 207 -4.53 -7.80 -3.76
N GLY A 208 -5.48 -7.68 -4.71
CA GLY A 208 -6.88 -7.40 -4.39
C GLY A 208 -7.71 -7.17 -5.66
N GLY A 209 -9.01 -7.15 -5.51
CA GLY A 209 -9.89 -6.77 -6.61
C GLY A 209 -9.66 -5.32 -7.05
N GLY A 210 -9.77 -5.06 -8.36
CA GLY A 210 -9.61 -3.72 -8.91
C GLY A 210 -8.17 -3.28 -9.19
N ASP A 211 -7.23 -4.23 -9.26
CA ASP A 211 -5.90 -4.01 -9.85
C ASP A 211 -5.91 -4.46 -11.31
N TRP A 212 -5.60 -3.54 -12.24
CA TRP A 212 -5.46 -3.82 -13.68
C TRP A 212 -4.08 -3.47 -14.22
N ALA A 213 -3.10 -3.24 -13.33
CA ALA A 213 -1.75 -2.90 -13.77
C ALA A 213 -1.14 -4.01 -14.63
N GLU A 214 -0.41 -3.63 -15.66
CA GLU A 214 0.36 -4.54 -16.49
C GLU A 214 1.58 -5.07 -15.71
N ASP A 215 2.11 -6.20 -16.18
CA ASP A 215 3.29 -6.86 -15.58
C ASP A 215 3.11 -7.22 -14.08
N ARG A 216 1.88 -7.46 -13.64
CA ARG A 216 1.55 -7.99 -12.33
C ARG A 216 0.84 -9.32 -12.42
N LEU A 217 1.26 -10.28 -11.60
CA LEU A 217 0.80 -11.67 -11.66
C LEU A 217 -0.74 -11.81 -11.63
N ILE A 218 -1.40 -11.26 -10.61
CA ILE A 218 -2.85 -11.44 -10.46
C ILE A 218 -3.66 -10.76 -11.57
N PRO A 219 -3.41 -9.50 -11.96
CA PRO A 219 -4.04 -8.89 -13.13
C PRO A 219 -3.81 -9.67 -14.43
N ASP A 220 -2.60 -10.18 -14.66
CA ASP A 220 -2.28 -10.94 -15.88
C ASP A 220 -3.04 -12.29 -15.92
N ILE A 221 -3.15 -12.98 -14.78
CA ILE A 221 -3.96 -14.19 -14.63
C ILE A 221 -5.43 -13.91 -14.96
N LEU A 222 -6.02 -12.89 -14.34
CA LEU A 222 -7.44 -12.56 -14.53
C LEU A 222 -7.73 -12.20 -15.98
N ARG A 223 -6.89 -11.36 -16.61
CA ARG A 223 -7.03 -11.01 -18.05
C ARG A 223 -6.95 -12.23 -18.98
N ALA A 224 -6.10 -13.21 -18.67
CA ALA A 224 -6.00 -14.44 -19.47
C ALA A 224 -7.26 -15.30 -19.30
N PHE A 225 -7.74 -15.46 -18.07
CA PHE A 225 -8.96 -16.22 -17.77
C PHE A 225 -10.22 -15.63 -18.39
N GLU A 226 -10.38 -14.29 -18.37
CA GLU A 226 -11.46 -13.59 -19.10
C GLU A 226 -11.49 -13.94 -20.58
N LYS A 227 -10.32 -14.03 -21.19
CA LYS A 227 -10.16 -14.32 -22.63
C LYS A 227 -10.12 -15.83 -22.93
N GLN A 228 -10.27 -16.68 -21.92
CA GLN A 228 -10.10 -18.15 -22.03
C GLN A 228 -8.74 -18.53 -22.67
N GLN A 229 -7.68 -17.80 -22.29
CA GLN A 229 -6.32 -18.00 -22.74
C GLN A 229 -5.46 -18.63 -21.62
N SER A 230 -4.43 -19.37 -22.02
CA SER A 230 -3.44 -19.89 -21.09
C SER A 230 -2.60 -18.76 -20.47
N VAL A 231 -2.41 -18.82 -19.16
CA VAL A 231 -1.47 -17.93 -18.47
C VAL A 231 -0.06 -18.49 -18.64
N ILE A 232 0.87 -17.70 -19.17
CA ILE A 232 2.26 -18.13 -19.36
C ILE A 232 3.11 -17.66 -18.16
N ILE A 233 3.66 -18.62 -17.42
CA ILE A 233 4.42 -18.38 -16.19
C ILE A 233 5.89 -18.70 -16.38
N ARG A 234 6.74 -17.75 -15.99
CA ARG A 234 8.19 -17.81 -16.16
C ARG A 234 8.92 -18.39 -14.95
N ASN A 235 8.54 -17.97 -13.74
CA ASN A 235 9.21 -18.34 -12.48
C ASN A 235 8.24 -18.97 -11.48
N PRO A 236 7.80 -20.23 -11.69
CA PRO A 236 6.76 -20.87 -10.89
C PRO A 236 7.16 -21.09 -9.43
N LEU A 237 8.46 -21.24 -9.14
CA LEU A 237 8.98 -21.52 -7.79
C LEU A 237 9.30 -20.27 -6.97
N SER A 238 9.26 -19.08 -7.57
CA SER A 238 9.52 -17.84 -6.84
C SER A 238 8.51 -17.63 -5.71
N THR A 239 8.99 -17.49 -4.48
CA THR A 239 8.19 -17.27 -3.29
C THR A 239 8.10 -15.79 -2.94
N ARG A 240 6.90 -15.28 -2.64
CA ARG A 240 6.65 -13.87 -2.31
C ARG A 240 5.68 -13.77 -1.13
N PRO A 241 5.76 -12.67 -0.35
CA PRO A 241 4.88 -12.39 0.77
C PRO A 241 3.56 -11.77 0.28
N TRP A 242 2.67 -12.60 -0.26
CA TRP A 242 1.38 -12.18 -0.81
C TRP A 242 0.38 -11.81 0.29
N GLN A 243 -0.29 -10.69 0.14
CA GLN A 243 -1.31 -10.25 1.10
C GLN A 243 -2.43 -9.45 0.44
N HIS A 244 -3.63 -9.54 1.01
CA HIS A 244 -4.76 -8.72 0.56
C HIS A 244 -4.48 -7.23 0.77
N VAL A 245 -4.99 -6.37 -0.12
CA VAL A 245 -4.77 -4.92 -0.05
C VAL A 245 -5.22 -4.30 1.28
N LEU A 246 -6.26 -4.82 1.90
CA LEU A 246 -6.75 -4.33 3.19
C LEU A 246 -5.79 -4.63 4.35
N GLU A 247 -4.91 -5.63 4.24
CA GLU A 247 -3.91 -5.94 5.26
C GLU A 247 -2.95 -4.78 5.49
N PRO A 248 -2.11 -4.38 4.52
CA PRO A 248 -1.20 -3.26 4.74
C PRO A 248 -1.94 -1.94 4.93
N LEU A 249 -3.11 -1.73 4.30
CA LEU A 249 -3.90 -0.52 4.51
C LEU A 249 -4.37 -0.40 5.96
N SER A 250 -4.79 -1.51 6.60
CA SER A 250 -5.11 -1.51 8.03
C SER A 250 -3.91 -1.12 8.88
N GLY A 251 -2.73 -1.65 8.53
CA GLY A 251 -1.47 -1.30 9.19
C GLY A 251 -1.13 0.18 9.06
N TYR A 252 -1.31 0.76 7.87
CA TYR A 252 -1.07 2.20 7.63
C TYR A 252 -2.03 3.07 8.44
N LEU A 253 -3.29 2.69 8.53
CA LEU A 253 -4.30 3.41 9.31
C LEU A 253 -3.98 3.34 10.81
N VAL A 254 -3.64 2.16 11.34
CA VAL A 254 -3.23 1.99 12.75
C VAL A 254 -1.97 2.79 13.05
N LEU A 255 -0.97 2.75 12.16
CA LEU A 255 0.28 3.52 12.30
C LEU A 255 0.01 5.03 12.32
N ALA A 256 -0.79 5.54 11.38
CA ALA A 256 -1.14 6.95 11.29
C ALA A 256 -1.89 7.43 12.55
N GLN A 257 -2.80 6.60 13.09
CA GLN A 257 -3.49 6.84 14.34
C GLN A 257 -2.50 6.94 15.52
N ARG A 258 -1.55 5.99 15.63
CA ARG A 258 -0.54 6.02 16.68
C ARG A 258 0.42 7.22 16.56
N LEU A 259 0.82 7.58 15.34
CA LEU A 259 1.61 8.79 15.10
C LEU A 259 0.87 10.05 15.56
N TRP A 260 -0.44 10.13 15.27
CA TRP A 260 -1.26 11.27 15.68
C TRP A 260 -1.43 11.36 17.20
N GLN A 261 -1.60 10.20 17.89
CA GLN A 261 -1.87 10.12 19.34
C GLN A 261 -0.60 10.18 20.18
N ASP A 262 0.45 9.45 19.78
CA ASP A 262 1.66 9.22 20.58
C ASP A 262 2.92 9.87 19.98
N GLY A 263 2.76 10.49 18.81
CA GLY A 263 3.80 11.29 18.18
C GLY A 263 5.07 10.52 17.84
N LYS A 264 6.20 11.08 18.23
CA LYS A 264 7.54 10.60 17.85
C LYS A 264 7.89 9.19 18.31
N ALA A 265 7.17 8.64 19.29
CA ALA A 265 7.38 7.26 19.75
C ALA A 265 7.15 6.20 18.65
N PHE A 266 6.40 6.56 17.59
CA PHE A 266 6.11 5.70 16.43
C PHE A 266 6.74 6.21 15.13
N ALA A 267 7.53 7.29 15.17
CA ALA A 267 8.18 7.90 14.00
C ALA A 267 9.39 7.09 13.53
N GLU A 268 9.14 5.92 12.97
CA GLU A 268 10.13 4.92 12.55
C GLU A 268 9.69 4.25 11.23
N GLY A 269 10.54 3.36 10.67
CA GLY A 269 10.14 2.42 9.61
C GLY A 269 9.32 1.26 10.19
N TRP A 270 8.31 0.77 9.46
CA TRP A 270 7.41 -0.31 9.87
C TRP A 270 7.17 -1.30 8.74
N ASN A 271 7.26 -2.59 9.05
CA ASN A 271 6.94 -3.68 8.14
C ASN A 271 5.49 -4.16 8.32
N PHE A 272 4.79 -4.35 7.20
CA PHE A 272 3.45 -4.91 7.13
C PHE A 272 3.43 -6.02 6.09
N GLY A 273 3.43 -7.25 6.52
CA GLY A 273 3.46 -8.45 5.68
C GLY A 273 2.53 -9.54 6.18
N PRO A 274 2.32 -10.60 5.37
CA PRO A 274 1.53 -11.75 5.75
C PRO A 274 2.23 -12.58 6.83
N LYS A 275 1.55 -13.62 7.31
CA LYS A 275 2.19 -14.69 8.09
C LYS A 275 3.12 -15.50 7.19
N ASP A 276 4.14 -16.13 7.77
CA ASP A 276 5.11 -16.94 7.05
C ASP A 276 4.46 -18.07 6.21
N ASP A 277 3.39 -18.68 6.72
CA ASP A 277 2.63 -19.71 6.01
C ASP A 277 1.95 -19.21 4.73
N ASP A 278 1.78 -17.92 4.56
CA ASP A 278 1.20 -17.28 3.37
C ASP A 278 2.27 -16.78 2.37
N CYS A 279 3.56 -17.06 2.65
CA CYS A 279 4.64 -16.89 1.70
C CYS A 279 4.68 -18.11 0.77
N GLN A 280 3.92 -18.07 -0.32
CA GLN A 280 3.73 -19.20 -1.22
C GLN A 280 4.39 -18.97 -2.59
N PRO A 281 4.80 -20.05 -3.29
CA PRO A 281 5.32 -19.96 -4.65
C PRO A 281 4.23 -19.56 -5.64
N VAL A 282 4.64 -18.94 -6.74
CA VAL A 282 3.74 -18.50 -7.82
C VAL A 282 2.86 -19.65 -8.34
N GLN A 283 3.40 -20.87 -8.46
CA GLN A 283 2.64 -22.02 -8.90
C GLN A 283 1.44 -22.33 -7.99
N TRP A 284 1.63 -22.27 -6.67
CA TRP A 284 0.54 -22.46 -5.71
C TRP A 284 -0.58 -21.40 -5.90
N ILE A 285 -0.19 -20.14 -6.17
CA ILE A 285 -1.16 -19.09 -6.49
C ILE A 285 -2.00 -19.46 -7.71
N LEU A 286 -1.34 -19.93 -8.77
CA LEU A 286 -2.02 -20.31 -10.02
C LEU A 286 -2.98 -21.48 -9.82
N ASP A 287 -2.54 -22.54 -9.11
CA ASP A 287 -3.39 -23.70 -8.81
C ASP A 287 -4.67 -23.27 -8.08
N LYS A 288 -4.55 -22.35 -7.10
CA LYS A 288 -5.71 -21.80 -6.39
C LYS A 288 -6.57 -20.89 -7.27
N MET A 289 -5.97 -20.03 -8.08
CA MET A 289 -6.72 -19.14 -8.99
C MET A 289 -7.49 -19.94 -10.04
N VAL A 290 -6.90 -20.99 -10.62
CA VAL A 290 -7.57 -21.93 -11.53
C VAL A 290 -8.73 -22.63 -10.83
N HIS A 291 -8.52 -23.12 -9.61
CA HIS A 291 -9.55 -23.78 -8.80
C HIS A 291 -10.75 -22.84 -8.54
N PHE A 292 -10.51 -21.61 -8.11
CA PHE A 292 -11.57 -20.64 -7.80
C PHE A 292 -12.26 -20.09 -9.04
N TRP A 293 -11.53 -19.97 -10.15
CA TRP A 293 -12.12 -19.52 -11.43
C TRP A 293 -12.96 -20.61 -12.07
N GLY A 294 -12.55 -21.87 -12.00
CA GLY A 294 -13.26 -23.02 -12.55
C GLY A 294 -13.03 -23.22 -14.05
N ASP A 295 -14.06 -23.66 -14.76
CA ASP A 295 -13.95 -24.13 -16.15
C ASP A 295 -13.30 -23.12 -17.09
N GLY A 296 -12.37 -23.60 -17.92
CA GLY A 296 -11.65 -22.82 -18.93
C GLY A 296 -10.37 -22.15 -18.42
N ALA A 297 -10.14 -22.11 -17.09
CA ALA A 297 -8.91 -21.57 -16.53
C ALA A 297 -7.76 -22.58 -16.60
N HIS A 298 -6.64 -22.18 -17.17
CA HIS A 298 -5.42 -23.01 -17.24
C HIS A 298 -4.17 -22.14 -17.37
N TYR A 299 -3.02 -22.74 -17.08
CA TYR A 299 -1.73 -22.06 -17.24
C TYR A 299 -0.68 -23.01 -17.85
N GLU A 300 0.38 -22.42 -18.39
CA GLU A 300 1.54 -23.11 -18.93
C GLU A 300 2.82 -22.50 -18.35
N ILE A 301 3.83 -23.35 -18.15
CA ILE A 301 5.14 -22.91 -17.67
C ILE A 301 6.04 -22.66 -18.87
N ASP A 302 6.54 -21.42 -18.99
CA ASP A 302 7.57 -21.05 -19.96
C ASP A 302 8.91 -21.69 -19.53
N LYS A 303 9.46 -22.52 -20.40
CA LYS A 303 10.73 -23.22 -20.17
C LYS A 303 11.94 -22.49 -20.74
N SER A 304 11.76 -21.28 -21.30
CA SER A 304 12.86 -20.46 -21.83
C SER A 304 13.72 -19.90 -20.67
N GLU A 305 14.99 -19.61 -20.96
CA GLU A 305 15.85 -18.93 -20.00
C GLU A 305 15.28 -17.54 -19.66
N GLN A 306 15.16 -17.27 -18.37
CA GLN A 306 14.60 -16.02 -17.86
C GLN A 306 15.68 -15.17 -17.20
N PRO A 307 15.56 -13.82 -17.22
CA PRO A 307 16.41 -12.95 -16.43
C PRO A 307 16.31 -13.29 -14.95
N HIS A 308 17.41 -13.12 -14.21
CA HIS A 308 17.44 -13.37 -12.77
C HIS A 308 16.40 -12.48 -12.07
N GLU A 309 15.43 -13.13 -11.42
CA GLU A 309 14.54 -12.49 -10.45
C GLU A 309 14.86 -13.03 -9.07
N ALA A 310 14.85 -12.16 -8.05
CA ALA A 310 15.04 -12.60 -6.67
C ALA A 310 14.06 -13.73 -6.33
N ASN A 311 14.58 -14.85 -5.83
CA ASN A 311 13.77 -16.05 -5.55
C ASN A 311 13.04 -15.95 -4.22
N PHE A 312 13.56 -15.13 -3.29
CA PHE A 312 13.08 -15.11 -1.92
C PHE A 312 13.09 -13.68 -1.33
N LEU A 313 11.97 -13.29 -0.74
CA LEU A 313 11.86 -12.04 0.01
C LEU A 313 10.72 -12.18 1.03
N LYS A 314 11.02 -11.93 2.31
CA LYS A 314 10.04 -11.93 3.41
C LYS A 314 10.25 -10.71 4.28
N LEU A 315 9.21 -10.33 5.05
CA LEU A 315 9.27 -9.30 6.07
C LEU A 315 9.10 -9.91 7.47
N ASP A 316 9.94 -9.50 8.41
CA ASP A 316 9.66 -9.70 9.84
C ASP A 316 8.73 -8.58 10.32
N CYS A 317 7.52 -8.95 10.75
CA CYS A 317 6.50 -8.03 11.25
C CYS A 317 6.37 -8.05 12.78
N SER A 318 7.34 -8.63 13.50
CA SER A 318 7.32 -8.74 14.96
C SER A 318 7.19 -7.39 15.66
N LYS A 319 7.81 -6.34 15.11
CA LYS A 319 7.71 -4.97 15.63
C LYS A 319 6.28 -4.44 15.54
N ALA A 320 5.61 -4.60 14.42
CA ALA A 320 4.21 -4.20 14.24
C ALA A 320 3.29 -5.00 15.18
N ALA A 321 3.51 -6.31 15.30
CA ALA A 321 2.77 -7.17 16.22
C ALA A 321 2.93 -6.74 17.68
N MET A 322 4.15 -6.45 18.11
CA MET A 322 4.43 -6.10 19.51
C MET A 322 4.00 -4.68 19.88
N ARG A 323 4.30 -3.69 19.05
CA ARG A 323 4.14 -2.26 19.41
C ARG A 323 2.83 -1.65 18.89
N LEU A 324 2.37 -2.03 17.69
CA LEU A 324 1.09 -1.61 17.12
C LEU A 324 -0.03 -2.60 17.45
N LYS A 325 0.28 -3.80 17.93
CA LYS A 325 -0.66 -4.93 18.10
C LYS A 325 -1.35 -5.29 16.77
N TRP A 326 -0.71 -4.95 15.66
CA TRP A 326 -1.22 -5.25 14.33
C TRP A 326 -0.81 -6.65 13.90
N HIS A 327 -1.77 -7.40 13.35
CA HIS A 327 -1.56 -8.73 12.77
C HIS A 327 -2.39 -8.85 11.49
N PRO A 328 -1.89 -9.52 10.44
CA PRO A 328 -2.69 -9.83 9.26
C PRO A 328 -3.85 -10.77 9.64
N LYS A 329 -5.04 -10.49 9.11
CA LYS A 329 -6.28 -11.21 9.41
C LYS A 329 -6.58 -12.31 8.40
N TRP A 330 -6.55 -11.97 7.11
CA TRP A 330 -6.94 -12.87 6.04
C TRP A 330 -5.77 -13.72 5.56
N ARG A 331 -6.03 -15.01 5.39
CA ARG A 331 -5.08 -15.95 4.81
C ARG A 331 -5.02 -15.77 3.30
N LEU A 332 -3.91 -16.18 2.68
CA LEU A 332 -3.70 -16.03 1.25
C LEU A 332 -4.75 -16.74 0.41
N GLU A 333 -5.15 -17.97 0.76
CA GLU A 333 -6.18 -18.71 0.04
C GLU A 333 -7.52 -17.95 0.02
N GLN A 334 -7.96 -17.46 1.16
CA GLN A 334 -9.16 -16.62 1.28
C GLN A 334 -9.04 -15.32 0.48
N THR A 335 -7.84 -14.75 0.42
CA THR A 335 -7.55 -13.56 -0.39
C THR A 335 -7.77 -13.81 -1.87
N LEU A 336 -7.24 -14.92 -2.41
CA LEU A 336 -7.39 -15.29 -3.82
C LEU A 336 -8.85 -15.57 -4.19
N GLU A 337 -9.57 -16.30 -3.35
CA GLU A 337 -11.01 -16.53 -3.54
C GLU A 337 -11.80 -15.22 -3.61
N ARG A 338 -11.53 -14.26 -2.70
CA ARG A 338 -12.17 -12.93 -2.69
C ARG A 338 -11.86 -12.13 -3.94
N ILE A 339 -10.62 -12.20 -4.44
CA ILE A 339 -10.22 -11.51 -5.68
C ILE A 339 -11.01 -12.04 -6.86
N VAL A 340 -11.12 -13.37 -7.00
CA VAL A 340 -11.91 -13.98 -8.07
C VAL A 340 -13.39 -13.59 -7.98
N HIS A 341 -13.99 -13.64 -6.78
CA HIS A 341 -15.38 -13.22 -6.57
C HIS A 341 -15.60 -11.73 -6.85
N TRP A 342 -14.64 -10.87 -6.48
CA TRP A 342 -14.71 -9.45 -6.78
C TRP A 342 -14.67 -9.20 -8.28
N HIS A 343 -13.77 -9.88 -8.98
CA HIS A 343 -13.56 -9.69 -10.42
C HIS A 343 -14.76 -10.21 -11.24
N ARG A 344 -15.33 -11.35 -10.86
CA ARG A 344 -16.56 -11.86 -11.49
C ARG A 344 -17.74 -10.91 -11.29
N ALA A 345 -17.92 -10.38 -10.08
CA ALA A 345 -18.95 -9.39 -9.83
C ALA A 345 -18.78 -8.14 -10.72
N TRP A 346 -17.53 -7.72 -10.99
CA TRP A 346 -17.25 -6.64 -11.93
C TRP A 346 -17.66 -7.00 -13.36
N LEU A 347 -17.32 -8.19 -13.85
CA LEU A 347 -17.73 -8.68 -15.19
C LEU A 347 -19.25 -8.76 -15.32
N GLU A 348 -19.97 -9.06 -14.26
CA GLU A 348 -21.43 -9.10 -14.20
C GLU A 348 -22.09 -7.71 -14.07
N GLY A 349 -21.30 -6.63 -14.02
CA GLY A 349 -21.78 -5.25 -13.92
C GLY A 349 -22.32 -4.85 -12.55
N ALA A 350 -21.86 -5.51 -11.48
CA ALA A 350 -22.23 -5.16 -10.11
C ALA A 350 -21.76 -3.74 -9.70
N ASP A 351 -22.40 -3.16 -8.68
CA ASP A 351 -21.91 -1.91 -8.07
C ASP A 351 -20.60 -2.15 -7.32
N MET A 352 -19.49 -1.73 -7.93
CA MET A 352 -18.16 -1.97 -7.37
C MET A 352 -17.83 -1.11 -6.17
N GLN A 353 -18.49 0.04 -5.99
CA GLN A 353 -18.38 0.80 -4.75
C GLN A 353 -18.99 0.02 -3.58
N ALA A 354 -20.20 -0.45 -3.74
CA ALA A 354 -20.87 -1.28 -2.73
C ALA A 354 -20.07 -2.56 -2.42
N LYS A 355 -19.50 -3.21 -3.47
CA LYS A 355 -18.66 -4.40 -3.30
C LYS A 355 -17.40 -4.13 -2.48
N CYS A 356 -16.69 -3.03 -2.76
CA CYS A 356 -15.51 -2.63 -2.00
C CYS A 356 -15.86 -2.30 -0.53
N LEU A 357 -16.94 -1.56 -0.30
CA LEU A 357 -17.38 -1.21 1.05
C LEU A 357 -17.77 -2.45 1.87
N GLN A 358 -18.41 -3.44 1.25
CA GLN A 358 -18.70 -4.73 1.89
C GLN A 358 -17.43 -5.51 2.27
N GLU A 359 -16.41 -5.52 1.40
CA GLU A 359 -15.15 -6.18 1.72
C GLU A 359 -14.42 -5.47 2.88
N ILE A 360 -14.44 -4.13 2.93
CA ILE A 360 -13.90 -3.36 4.05
C ILE A 360 -14.65 -3.68 5.35
N GLU A 361 -15.99 -3.75 5.31
CA GLU A 361 -16.79 -4.11 6.47
C GLU A 361 -16.49 -5.52 6.98
N LYS A 362 -16.41 -6.51 6.09
CA LYS A 362 -16.01 -7.89 6.44
C LYS A 362 -14.60 -7.96 7.03
N TYR A 363 -13.69 -7.09 6.58
CA TYR A 363 -12.34 -7.01 7.12
C TYR A 363 -12.33 -6.41 8.53
N ASN A 364 -13.18 -5.43 8.82
CA ASN A 364 -13.25 -4.77 10.13
C ASN A 364 -13.84 -5.67 11.22
N ASN A 365 -14.79 -6.54 10.88
CA ASN A 365 -15.42 -7.50 11.78
C ASN A 365 -14.53 -8.73 12.03
#